data_0d47f91a590a343630700d193fc97c21
#
_entry.id   0d47f91a590a343630700d193fc97c21
#
_cell.length_a   1.000
_cell.length_b   1.000
_cell.length_c   1.000
_cell.angle_alpha   90.00
_cell.angle_beta   90.00
_cell.angle_gamma   90.00
#
_symmetry.space_group_name_H-M   'P 1'
#
loop_
_entity.id
_entity.type
_entity.pdbx_description
1 polymer ?
#
loop_
_entity_poly.entity_id
_entity_poly.type
_entity_poly.pdbx_seq_one_letter_code
_entity_poly.pdbx_strand_id
1 'polypeptide(L)'
;MKKNIFLPVFLSLALTTIFAQTPKRLKIEIKVSDSMQAKFVPGGRLLVHFSRQIEVEPRSKSDVTIGYTPSKWSPQSNTEINTKDKNVLISNAAKISDTSTGKFYVQVVYKQNIDDGQENVAGNLYSTIDSVEITSPKKVHLTLFKIIPEIVIVKHPLVKSFVIQSKLLSEFSQHPRFLKAAVLLPADYDEKKQVNYPICYKIPGLNGRYNGVNGLVANKTFMDWWNSADAPKVIYVTLDSQGPYGDTYQVDSENNGPCGKALTEELIPHIEKSLHYTSGSTYRFLAGNSTGGWVAMGLQIFYPDFFNGTFSFSPDPLDFEHYGLIDIYHDETIFYNRYGYLQPGRRTTNGEPTFSMKDWIKGENLASRTGNYLVSGGQFGAYNAVFGPKGMDGLPSLMFDPITGKIDHDIAKQWEKYDLKKVLQKNWSVLGPKLQGKVYIWVGDMDGLYSNVAVRYFKMFMDKTENPKSDASINFTAMAGHGAEWSDKHALELIAKRIAIIQQTKQ
;
A
#
# COMPACT_ATOMS: atom_id res chain seq x y z
N MET A 1 29.56 71.94 -17.09
CA MET A 1 30.24 70.77 -16.51
C MET A 1 29.54 70.41 -15.21
N LYS A 2 28.66 69.38 -15.23
CA LYS A 2 28.01 68.85 -14.02
C LYS A 2 28.68 67.51 -13.70
N LYS A 3 29.32 67.42 -12.54
CA LYS A 3 29.93 66.18 -12.04
C LYS A 3 28.82 65.27 -11.43
N ASN A 4 28.64 64.12 -12.00
CA ASN A 4 27.82 63.04 -11.38
C ASN A 4 28.67 62.30 -10.38
N ILE A 5 28.23 62.33 -9.11
CA ILE A 5 28.79 61.53 -8.02
C ILE A 5 28.01 60.21 -7.99
N PHE A 6 28.69 59.11 -8.33
CA PHE A 6 28.17 57.72 -8.10
C PHE A 6 28.42 57.35 -6.63
N LEU A 7 27.34 57.09 -5.91
CA LEU A 7 27.38 56.51 -4.57
C LEU A 7 27.24 54.97 -4.70
N PRO A 8 28.20 54.16 -4.21
CA PRO A 8 28.03 52.72 -4.24
C PRO A 8 27.06 52.26 -3.13
N VAL A 9 25.95 51.65 -3.49
CA VAL A 9 25.05 50.97 -2.57
C VAL A 9 25.69 49.62 -2.20
N PHE A 10 26.20 49.54 -0.98
CA PHE A 10 26.59 48.25 -0.38
C PHE A 10 25.33 47.45 -0.01
N LEU A 11 25.01 46.44 -0.77
CA LEU A 11 23.99 45.44 -0.44
C LEU A 11 24.62 44.44 0.55
N SER A 12 24.37 44.63 1.85
CA SER A 12 24.77 43.64 2.85
C SER A 12 23.85 42.41 2.73
N LEU A 13 24.36 41.34 2.13
CA LEU A 13 23.77 40.02 2.26
C LEU A 13 23.89 39.56 3.72
N ALA A 14 22.81 39.66 4.47
CA ALA A 14 22.69 38.96 5.74
C ALA A 14 22.54 37.48 5.45
N LEU A 15 23.62 36.73 5.56
CA LEU A 15 23.58 35.25 5.64
C LEU A 15 22.85 34.88 6.94
N THR A 16 21.57 34.65 6.87
CA THR A 16 20.85 33.96 7.93
C THR A 16 21.30 32.51 7.94
N THR A 17 22.30 32.22 8.78
CA THR A 17 22.62 30.82 9.14
C THR A 17 21.39 30.24 9.83
N ILE A 18 20.66 29.41 9.11
CA ILE A 18 19.62 28.55 9.71
C ILE A 18 20.37 27.56 10.57
N PHE A 19 20.51 27.86 11.86
CA PHE A 19 20.94 26.87 12.83
C PHE A 19 19.90 25.77 12.86
N ALA A 20 20.27 24.59 12.38
CA ALA A 20 19.48 23.38 12.60
C ALA A 20 19.35 23.21 14.13
N GLN A 21 18.17 23.48 14.66
CA GLN A 21 17.89 23.32 16.07
C GLN A 21 18.13 21.88 16.48
N THR A 22 19.09 21.66 17.37
CA THR A 22 19.33 20.34 17.94
C THR A 22 18.10 19.88 18.73
N PRO A 23 17.59 18.67 18.49
CA PRO A 23 16.43 18.18 19.22
C PRO A 23 16.73 18.10 20.72
N LYS A 24 15.72 18.40 21.55
CA LYS A 24 15.77 18.19 23.00
C LYS A 24 16.16 16.77 23.30
N ARG A 25 16.93 16.58 24.38
CA ARG A 25 17.21 15.28 24.94
C ARG A 25 15.93 14.75 25.63
N LEU A 26 15.12 14.01 24.88
CA LEU A 26 13.98 13.29 25.43
C LEU A 26 14.41 11.83 25.69
N LYS A 27 14.13 11.35 26.91
CA LYS A 27 14.30 9.96 27.29
C LYS A 27 12.92 9.33 27.41
N ILE A 28 12.71 8.21 26.74
CA ILE A 28 11.44 7.49 26.78
C ILE A 28 11.75 6.07 27.30
N GLU A 29 11.26 5.76 28.47
CA GLU A 29 11.37 4.43 29.05
C GLU A 29 10.10 3.63 28.77
N ILE A 30 10.27 2.45 28.23
CA ILE A 30 9.16 1.57 27.83
C ILE A 30 9.31 0.23 28.53
N LYS A 31 8.21 -0.24 29.13
CA LYS A 31 8.11 -1.56 29.74
C LYS A 31 6.97 -2.36 29.14
N VAL A 32 7.06 -3.68 29.26
CA VAL A 32 5.96 -4.60 28.97
C VAL A 32 5.24 -4.91 30.28
N SER A 33 3.91 -4.81 30.30
CA SER A 33 3.14 -5.18 31.48
C SER A 33 3.20 -6.69 31.73
N ASP A 34 3.05 -7.14 32.98
CA ASP A 34 3.09 -8.55 33.31
C ASP A 34 2.07 -9.40 32.53
N SER A 35 0.89 -8.83 32.25
CA SER A 35 -0.15 -9.47 31.43
C SER A 35 0.24 -9.66 29.97
N MET A 36 1.23 -8.91 29.46
CA MET A 36 1.68 -8.98 28.07
C MET A 36 3.03 -9.69 27.89
N GLN A 37 3.76 -10.00 28.97
CA GLN A 37 5.07 -10.65 28.87
C GLN A 37 5.03 -11.97 28.08
N ALA A 38 4.02 -12.79 28.29
CA ALA A 38 3.83 -14.05 27.55
C ALA A 38 3.45 -13.86 26.06
N LYS A 39 3.09 -12.65 25.66
CA LYS A 39 2.73 -12.29 24.28
C LYS A 39 3.86 -11.53 23.56
N PHE A 40 4.93 -11.21 24.25
CA PHE A 40 6.05 -10.47 23.71
C PHE A 40 6.92 -11.34 22.80
N VAL A 41 7.22 -10.82 21.60
CA VAL A 41 8.15 -11.43 20.64
C VAL A 41 9.32 -10.46 20.42
N PRO A 42 10.59 -10.88 20.66
CA PRO A 42 11.74 -10.00 20.51
C PRO A 42 12.01 -9.63 19.04
N GLY A 43 12.78 -8.55 18.85
CA GLY A 43 13.23 -8.11 17.52
C GLY A 43 12.24 -7.19 16.78
N GLY A 44 11.17 -6.74 17.45
CA GLY A 44 10.23 -5.80 16.90
C GLY A 44 10.71 -4.34 16.90
N ARG A 45 9.93 -3.47 16.28
CA ARG A 45 10.15 -2.01 16.18
C ARG A 45 9.23 -1.25 17.12
N LEU A 46 9.76 -0.33 17.89
CA LEU A 46 9.01 0.64 18.67
C LEU A 46 8.71 1.87 17.82
N LEU A 47 7.44 2.26 17.77
CA LEU A 47 6.97 3.51 17.19
C LEU A 47 6.28 4.33 18.29
N VAL A 48 6.86 5.46 18.68
CA VAL A 48 6.29 6.36 19.69
C VAL A 48 5.68 7.56 19.00
N HIS A 49 4.38 7.70 19.12
CA HIS A 49 3.57 8.72 18.46
C HIS A 49 3.20 9.83 19.43
N PHE A 50 3.47 11.07 19.01
CA PHE A 50 3.13 12.29 19.74
C PHE A 50 2.09 13.06 18.95
N SER A 51 0.97 13.45 19.57
CA SER A 51 -0.07 14.29 18.98
C SER A 51 -0.43 15.42 19.94
N ARG A 52 -0.73 16.60 19.39
CA ARG A 52 -1.31 17.72 20.16
C ARG A 52 -2.83 17.61 20.30
N GLN A 53 -3.46 16.73 19.56
CA GLN A 53 -4.90 16.48 19.53
C GLN A 53 -5.23 15.18 20.24
N ILE A 54 -6.30 15.16 21.03
CA ILE A 54 -6.78 13.96 21.76
C ILE A 54 -7.93 13.24 21.03
N GLU A 55 -8.60 13.94 20.12
CA GLU A 55 -9.80 13.44 19.41
C GLU A 55 -9.49 12.24 18.53
N VAL A 56 -8.22 12.04 18.18
CA VAL A 56 -7.73 10.90 17.40
C VAL A 56 -6.58 10.24 18.15
N GLU A 57 -6.58 8.91 18.20
CA GLU A 57 -5.46 8.17 18.79
C GLU A 57 -4.12 8.57 18.13
N PRO A 58 -3.06 8.89 18.93
CA PRO A 58 -1.75 9.30 18.39
C PRO A 58 -1.16 8.34 17.36
N ARG A 59 -1.36 7.02 17.53
CA ARG A 59 -0.92 6.00 16.55
C ARG A 59 -1.65 6.06 15.22
N SER A 60 -2.84 6.66 15.17
CA SER A 60 -3.61 6.84 13.94
C SER A 60 -3.28 8.16 13.24
N LYS A 61 -2.96 9.20 14.01
CA LYS A 61 -2.56 10.52 13.50
C LYS A 61 -1.61 11.20 14.49
N SER A 62 -0.35 11.33 14.12
CA SER A 62 0.69 11.94 14.96
C SER A 62 1.28 13.18 14.32
N ASP A 63 1.68 14.13 15.17
CA ASP A 63 2.52 15.28 14.78
C ASP A 63 3.98 14.88 14.63
N VAL A 64 4.43 13.96 15.50
CA VAL A 64 5.78 13.40 15.49
C VAL A 64 5.73 11.93 15.82
N THR A 65 6.52 11.16 15.09
CA THR A 65 6.76 9.74 15.38
C THR A 65 8.25 9.52 15.59
N ILE A 66 8.59 8.73 16.61
CA ILE A 66 9.94 8.27 16.91
C ILE A 66 10.00 6.77 16.67
N GLY A 67 10.94 6.33 15.83
CA GLY A 67 11.16 4.93 15.52
C GLY A 67 12.47 4.42 16.12
N TYR A 68 12.41 3.29 16.83
CA TYR A 68 13.57 2.65 17.47
C TYR A 68 13.45 1.13 17.47
N THR A 69 14.54 0.43 17.15
CA THR A 69 14.63 -1.01 17.26
C THR A 69 15.60 -1.37 18.38
N PRO A 70 15.13 -1.91 19.52
CA PRO A 70 16.03 -2.37 20.58
C PRO A 70 16.91 -3.52 20.10
N SER A 71 18.23 -3.41 20.31
CA SER A 71 19.17 -4.49 19.95
C SER A 71 19.02 -5.75 20.80
N LYS A 72 18.70 -5.56 22.09
CA LYS A 72 18.40 -6.62 23.04
C LYS A 72 17.33 -6.11 24.00
N TRP A 73 16.19 -6.75 24.03
CA TRP A 73 15.11 -6.42 24.95
C TRP A 73 14.37 -7.67 25.36
N SER A 74 14.22 -7.86 26.66
CA SER A 74 13.38 -8.89 27.26
C SER A 74 12.13 -8.28 27.88
N PRO A 75 11.01 -9.00 27.93
CA PRO A 75 9.77 -8.45 28.48
C PRO A 75 9.83 -8.13 29.99
N GLN A 76 10.82 -8.67 30.73
CA GLN A 76 11.05 -8.42 32.15
C GLN A 76 11.89 -7.18 32.41
N SER A 77 12.52 -6.60 31.39
CA SER A 77 13.36 -5.40 31.49
C SER A 77 12.69 -4.19 30.83
N ASN A 78 13.12 -2.99 31.22
CA ASN A 78 12.75 -1.76 30.53
C ASN A 78 13.71 -1.53 29.37
N THR A 79 13.24 -0.89 28.30
CA THR A 79 14.09 -0.30 27.24
C THR A 79 14.00 1.21 27.28
N GLU A 80 15.09 1.90 27.01
CA GLU A 80 15.14 3.39 26.96
C GLU A 80 15.45 3.84 25.54
N ILE A 81 14.66 4.77 25.04
CA ILE A 81 14.93 5.52 23.80
C ILE A 81 15.51 6.88 24.20
N ASN A 82 16.69 7.19 23.70
CA ASN A 82 17.28 8.52 23.83
C ASN A 82 17.27 9.17 22.43
N THR A 83 16.56 10.28 22.27
CA THR A 83 16.40 10.95 20.97
C THR A 83 17.69 11.51 20.35
N LYS A 84 18.81 11.46 21.08
CA LYS A 84 20.15 11.81 20.57
C LYS A 84 20.91 10.63 19.97
N ASP A 85 20.40 9.41 20.15
CA ASP A 85 21.09 8.23 19.64
C ASP A 85 20.93 8.13 18.12
N LYS A 86 22.01 7.75 17.43
CA LYS A 86 22.06 7.70 15.96
C LYS A 86 21.08 6.71 15.31
N ASN A 87 20.67 5.67 16.06
CA ASN A 87 19.74 4.65 15.61
C ASN A 87 18.26 5.00 15.90
N VAL A 88 18.01 6.19 16.47
CA VAL A 88 16.67 6.73 16.70
C VAL A 88 16.28 7.62 15.51
N LEU A 89 15.21 7.26 14.81
CA LEU A 89 14.68 8.03 13.69
C LEU A 89 13.49 8.86 14.15
N ILE A 90 13.40 10.12 13.70
CA ILE A 90 12.35 11.07 14.10
C ILE A 90 11.74 11.70 12.84
N SER A 91 10.42 11.62 12.70
CA SER A 91 9.71 12.13 11.52
C SER A 91 9.85 13.66 11.35
N ASN A 92 9.71 14.40 12.44
CA ASN A 92 9.81 15.86 12.46
C ASN A 92 10.51 16.32 13.75
N ALA A 93 11.84 16.33 13.72
CA ALA A 93 12.67 16.70 14.88
C ALA A 93 12.42 18.14 15.35
N ALA A 94 12.05 19.07 14.46
CA ALA A 94 11.77 20.46 14.81
C ALA A 94 10.56 20.62 15.74
N LYS A 95 9.56 19.72 15.64
CA LYS A 95 8.39 19.74 16.52
C LYS A 95 8.68 19.22 17.95
N ILE A 96 9.82 18.56 18.16
CA ILE A 96 10.34 18.13 19.49
C ILE A 96 11.67 18.86 19.82
N SER A 97 11.87 20.05 19.27
CA SER A 97 13.07 20.86 19.51
C SER A 97 13.03 21.54 20.88
N ASP A 98 14.17 22.13 21.31
CA ASP A 98 14.31 22.83 22.60
C ASP A 98 13.33 24.00 22.81
N THR A 99 12.69 24.47 21.75
CA THR A 99 11.65 25.50 21.77
C THR A 99 10.23 24.95 21.83
N SER A 100 10.03 23.63 21.64
CA SER A 100 8.69 23.03 21.70
C SER A 100 8.25 22.86 23.15
N THR A 101 7.38 23.73 23.63
CA THR A 101 6.71 23.60 24.92
C THR A 101 5.25 23.20 24.72
N GLY A 102 4.68 22.50 25.67
CA GLY A 102 3.25 22.22 25.74
C GLY A 102 2.91 20.75 25.92
N LYS A 103 1.61 20.52 26.03
CA LYS A 103 1.02 19.21 26.26
C LYS A 103 0.99 18.39 24.97
N PHE A 104 1.43 17.13 25.06
CA PHE A 104 1.30 16.12 24.04
C PHE A 104 0.55 14.91 24.58
N TYR A 105 -0.19 14.26 23.71
CA TYR A 105 -0.73 12.92 23.92
C TYR A 105 0.21 11.93 23.24
N VAL A 106 0.64 10.92 23.98
CA VAL A 106 1.70 10.00 23.56
C VAL A 106 1.19 8.56 23.62
N GLN A 107 1.50 7.80 22.60
CA GLN A 107 1.18 6.37 22.52
C GLN A 107 2.34 5.62 21.86
N VAL A 108 2.64 4.41 22.33
CA VAL A 108 3.66 3.56 21.72
C VAL A 108 3.03 2.29 21.15
N VAL A 109 3.50 1.90 19.97
CA VAL A 109 3.24 0.60 19.35
C VAL A 109 4.54 -0.17 19.25
N TYR A 110 4.52 -1.44 19.59
CA TYR A 110 5.61 -2.36 19.36
C TYR A 110 5.22 -3.34 18.24
N LYS A 111 5.79 -3.11 17.04
CA LYS A 111 5.59 -3.93 15.85
C LYS A 111 6.41 -5.19 15.96
N GLN A 112 5.80 -6.27 16.44
CA GLN A 112 6.44 -7.57 16.61
C GLN A 112 5.91 -8.63 15.65
N ASN A 113 4.79 -8.38 14.96
CA ASN A 113 4.27 -9.32 13.96
C ASN A 113 5.23 -9.36 12.75
N ILE A 114 5.73 -10.57 12.43
CA ILE A 114 6.66 -10.79 11.34
C ILE A 114 5.98 -11.19 10.02
N ASP A 115 4.70 -11.56 10.08
CA ASP A 115 3.91 -12.02 8.93
C ASP A 115 3.12 -10.90 8.27
N ASP A 116 2.99 -9.77 8.95
CA ASP A 116 2.29 -8.59 8.47
C ASP A 116 3.10 -7.34 8.80
N GLY A 117 3.59 -6.67 7.77
CA GLY A 117 4.46 -5.49 7.89
C GLY A 117 3.78 -4.23 8.41
N GLN A 118 2.45 -4.23 8.55
CA GLN A 118 1.71 -3.06 8.99
C GLN A 118 1.84 -2.81 10.50
N GLU A 119 1.56 -1.58 10.93
CA GLU A 119 1.64 -1.20 12.34
C GLU A 119 0.40 -1.66 13.13
N ASN A 120 -0.80 -1.38 12.59
CA ASN A 120 -2.07 -1.64 13.24
C ASN A 120 -2.61 -3.03 12.91
N VAL A 121 -1.81 -4.07 13.19
CA VAL A 121 -2.17 -5.47 12.90
C VAL A 121 -2.17 -6.32 14.15
N ALA A 122 -2.93 -7.40 14.10
CA ALA A 122 -3.08 -8.36 15.18
C ALA A 122 -1.72 -8.84 15.70
N GLY A 123 -1.61 -8.96 17.00
CA GLY A 123 -0.41 -9.43 17.67
C GLY A 123 0.62 -8.34 18.01
N ASN A 124 0.55 -7.14 17.44
CA ASN A 124 1.37 -6.02 17.87
C ASN A 124 0.91 -5.50 19.24
N LEU A 125 1.86 -5.12 20.09
CA LEU A 125 1.55 -4.57 21.41
C LEU A 125 1.45 -3.04 21.34
N TYR A 126 0.62 -2.46 22.22
CA TYR A 126 0.51 -0.99 22.29
C TYR A 126 0.17 -0.51 23.72
N SER A 127 0.44 0.79 23.97
CA SER A 127 0.10 1.45 25.23
C SER A 127 -1.29 2.10 25.20
N THR A 128 -1.78 2.50 26.36
CA THR A 128 -2.80 3.56 26.45
C THR A 128 -2.24 4.88 25.96
N ILE A 129 -3.10 5.86 25.84
CA ILE A 129 -2.71 7.25 25.56
C ILE A 129 -2.32 7.89 26.89
N ASP A 130 -1.09 8.38 26.97
CA ASP A 130 -0.60 9.17 28.09
C ASP A 130 -0.51 10.64 27.71
N SER A 131 -0.72 11.52 28.72
CA SER A 131 -0.57 12.97 28.55
C SER A 131 0.77 13.41 29.13
N VAL A 132 1.60 14.04 28.31
CA VAL A 132 2.95 14.48 28.69
C VAL A 132 3.13 15.95 28.37
N GLU A 133 3.56 16.72 29.36
CA GLU A 133 4.00 18.09 29.14
C GLU A 133 5.52 18.11 28.88
N ILE A 134 5.93 18.47 27.69
CA ILE A 134 7.34 18.53 27.32
C ILE A 134 7.91 19.87 27.82
N THR A 135 8.49 19.81 29.03
CA THR A 135 9.35 20.84 29.58
C THR A 135 10.76 20.28 29.71
N SER A 136 11.83 21.09 29.61
CA SER A 136 13.23 20.61 29.59
C SER A 136 13.67 19.81 30.82
N PRO A 137 14.66 18.91 30.77
CA PRO A 137 14.73 17.60 30.14
C PRO A 137 13.82 16.58 30.85
N LYS A 138 12.90 15.95 30.14
CA LYS A 138 11.89 15.05 30.74
C LYS A 138 12.10 13.59 30.34
N LYS A 139 11.84 12.72 31.30
CA LYS A 139 11.68 11.27 31.08
C LYS A 139 10.20 10.93 30.92
N VAL A 140 9.86 10.25 29.85
CA VAL A 140 8.51 9.74 29.57
C VAL A 140 8.49 8.27 29.88
N HIS A 141 7.47 7.79 30.58
CA HIS A 141 7.30 6.37 30.90
C HIS A 141 6.05 5.83 30.19
N LEU A 142 6.20 4.79 29.41
CA LEU A 142 5.11 4.14 28.68
C LEU A 142 5.06 2.65 29.02
N THR A 143 3.86 2.09 29.02
CA THR A 143 3.67 0.67 29.30
C THR A 143 2.87 0.02 28.18
N LEU A 144 3.42 -1.03 27.58
CA LEU A 144 2.71 -1.88 26.63
C LEU A 144 1.79 -2.83 27.44
N PHE A 145 0.51 -2.62 27.37
CA PHE A 145 -0.46 -3.43 28.08
C PHE A 145 -1.67 -3.92 27.29
N LYS A 146 -1.69 -3.62 25.98
CA LYS A 146 -2.72 -4.06 25.06
C LYS A 146 -2.09 -4.77 23.88
N ILE A 147 -2.81 -5.71 23.30
CA ILE A 147 -2.48 -6.37 22.05
C ILE A 147 -3.55 -6.00 21.02
N ILE A 148 -3.13 -5.74 19.79
CA ILE A 148 -4.06 -5.49 18.68
C ILE A 148 -4.76 -6.81 18.37
N PRO A 149 -6.11 -6.85 18.39
CA PRO A 149 -6.86 -8.07 18.17
C PRO A 149 -6.89 -8.47 16.70
N GLU A 150 -7.26 -9.73 16.43
CA GLU A 150 -7.56 -10.21 15.08
C GLU A 150 -8.73 -9.42 14.45
N ILE A 151 -8.70 -9.33 13.13
CA ILE A 151 -9.78 -8.73 12.34
C ILE A 151 -11.05 -9.58 12.50
N VAL A 152 -12.14 -8.92 12.84
CA VAL A 152 -13.46 -9.55 12.95
C VAL A 152 -14.31 -9.18 11.73
N ILE A 153 -14.79 -10.20 11.03
CA ILE A 153 -15.77 -10.02 9.95
C ILE A 153 -17.17 -9.99 10.57
N VAL A 154 -17.96 -9.00 10.15
CA VAL A 154 -19.33 -8.80 10.63
C VAL A 154 -20.21 -10.03 10.36
N LYS A 155 -21.05 -10.40 11.35
CA LYS A 155 -22.07 -11.42 11.16
C LYS A 155 -23.24 -10.82 10.39
N HIS A 156 -23.41 -11.23 9.14
CA HIS A 156 -24.47 -10.78 8.26
C HIS A 156 -24.93 -11.96 7.38
N PRO A 157 -26.24 -12.12 7.06
CA PRO A 157 -26.72 -13.25 6.27
C PRO A 157 -26.05 -13.41 4.90
N LEU A 158 -25.68 -12.29 4.27
CA LEU A 158 -25.00 -12.27 2.97
C LEU A 158 -23.48 -12.26 3.05
N VAL A 159 -22.87 -12.35 4.23
CA VAL A 159 -21.41 -12.30 4.37
C VAL A 159 -20.87 -13.65 4.80
N LYS A 160 -19.88 -14.13 4.05
CA LYS A 160 -19.05 -15.30 4.43
C LYS A 160 -17.58 -14.84 4.52
N SER A 161 -16.79 -15.47 5.40
CA SER A 161 -15.36 -15.25 5.49
C SER A 161 -14.61 -16.56 5.30
N PHE A 162 -13.45 -16.47 4.68
CA PHE A 162 -12.58 -17.60 4.41
C PHE A 162 -11.18 -17.29 4.96
N VAL A 163 -10.67 -18.23 5.74
CA VAL A 163 -9.29 -18.22 6.24
C VAL A 163 -8.77 -19.63 6.02
N ILE A 164 -7.83 -19.79 5.11
CA ILE A 164 -7.24 -21.09 4.81
C ILE A 164 -5.73 -21.03 5.02
N GLN A 165 -5.14 -22.10 5.56
CA GLN A 165 -3.70 -22.24 5.55
C GLN A 165 -3.24 -22.55 4.11
N SER A 166 -2.37 -21.70 3.56
CA SER A 166 -1.76 -21.92 2.27
C SER A 166 -0.62 -22.92 2.40
N LYS A 167 -0.66 -24.01 1.66
CA LYS A 167 0.43 -24.97 1.57
C LYS A 167 1.65 -24.32 0.90
N LEU A 168 1.44 -23.69 -0.25
CA LEU A 168 2.50 -23.06 -1.05
C LEU A 168 3.26 -21.99 -0.26
N LEU A 169 2.54 -21.09 0.40
CA LEU A 169 3.17 -20.02 1.17
C LEU A 169 3.79 -20.53 2.47
N SER A 170 3.20 -21.56 3.12
CA SER A 170 3.77 -22.15 4.32
C SER A 170 5.06 -22.91 4.02
N GLU A 171 5.13 -23.61 2.89
CA GLU A 171 6.37 -24.28 2.42
C GLU A 171 7.45 -23.25 2.08
N PHE A 172 7.10 -22.13 1.43
CA PHE A 172 8.05 -21.06 1.13
C PHE A 172 8.61 -20.39 2.39
N SER A 173 7.74 -20.06 3.35
CA SER A 173 8.12 -19.31 4.57
C SER A 173 8.64 -20.20 5.70
N GLN A 174 8.53 -21.54 5.59
CA GLN A 174 8.87 -22.55 6.60
C GLN A 174 8.08 -22.40 7.92
N HIS A 175 6.90 -21.75 7.85
CA HIS A 175 5.94 -21.66 8.96
C HIS A 175 4.51 -21.42 8.40
N PRO A 176 3.47 -21.67 9.20
CA PRO A 176 2.08 -21.54 8.75
C PRO A 176 1.77 -20.13 8.23
N ARG A 177 1.32 -20.04 6.96
CA ARG A 177 0.83 -18.81 6.33
C ARG A 177 -0.62 -19.00 5.93
N PHE A 178 -1.42 -17.93 6.03
CA PHE A 178 -2.85 -17.99 5.80
C PHE A 178 -3.26 -17.01 4.70
N LEU A 179 -4.15 -17.47 3.82
CA LEU A 179 -4.87 -16.65 2.86
C LEU A 179 -6.25 -16.32 3.42
N LYS A 180 -6.68 -15.07 3.23
CA LYS A 180 -7.91 -14.56 3.83
C LYS A 180 -8.76 -13.85 2.77
N ALA A 181 -10.07 -14.03 2.83
CA ALA A 181 -11.04 -13.32 2.00
C ALA A 181 -12.38 -13.18 2.72
N ALA A 182 -13.14 -12.15 2.35
CA ALA A 182 -14.52 -12.01 2.75
C ALA A 182 -15.41 -11.86 1.51
N VAL A 183 -16.56 -12.49 1.54
CA VAL A 183 -17.50 -12.56 0.43
C VAL A 183 -18.79 -11.86 0.80
N LEU A 184 -19.25 -10.98 -0.06
CA LEU A 184 -20.63 -10.47 -0.04
C LEU A 184 -21.42 -11.20 -1.13
N LEU A 185 -22.42 -11.95 -0.72
CA LEU A 185 -23.31 -12.72 -1.60
C LEU A 185 -24.40 -11.82 -2.20
N PRO A 186 -24.87 -12.08 -3.43
CA PRO A 186 -26.02 -11.37 -3.98
C PRO A 186 -27.27 -11.61 -3.13
N ALA A 187 -28.21 -10.64 -3.13
CA ALA A 187 -29.37 -10.66 -2.25
C ALA A 187 -30.29 -11.88 -2.43
N ASP A 188 -30.30 -12.48 -3.62
CA ASP A 188 -31.09 -13.65 -3.99
C ASP A 188 -30.29 -14.97 -3.93
N TYR A 189 -29.10 -14.95 -3.32
CA TYR A 189 -28.27 -16.13 -3.20
C TYR A 189 -28.98 -17.22 -2.40
N ASP A 190 -29.09 -18.40 -3.00
CA ASP A 190 -29.67 -19.58 -2.37
C ASP A 190 -28.75 -20.78 -2.61
N GLU A 191 -28.19 -21.32 -1.53
CA GLU A 191 -27.27 -22.47 -1.58
C GLU A 191 -27.91 -23.72 -2.16
N LYS A 192 -29.25 -23.83 -2.11
CA LYS A 192 -30.00 -24.98 -2.64
C LYS A 192 -30.27 -24.89 -4.13
N LYS A 193 -30.13 -23.70 -4.70
CA LYS A 193 -30.32 -23.46 -6.13
C LYS A 193 -28.97 -23.47 -6.84
N GLN A 194 -28.82 -24.29 -7.86
CA GLN A 194 -27.66 -24.28 -8.74
C GLN A 194 -27.72 -23.08 -9.71
N VAL A 195 -27.61 -21.87 -9.16
CA VAL A 195 -27.52 -20.65 -9.97
C VAL A 195 -26.05 -20.30 -10.17
N ASN A 196 -25.61 -20.19 -11.41
CA ASN A 196 -24.25 -19.78 -11.75
C ASN A 196 -24.13 -18.27 -11.71
N TYR A 197 -23.79 -17.71 -10.55
CA TYR A 197 -23.47 -16.29 -10.41
C TYR A 197 -22.10 -15.99 -11.02
N PRO A 198 -21.92 -14.85 -11.71
CA PRO A 198 -20.57 -14.31 -11.94
C PRO A 198 -19.86 -13.99 -10.61
N ILE A 199 -18.53 -13.96 -10.62
CA ILE A 199 -17.74 -13.65 -9.44
C ILE A 199 -16.76 -12.51 -9.73
N CYS A 200 -16.67 -11.55 -8.83
CA CYS A 200 -15.69 -10.47 -8.87
C CYS A 200 -14.77 -10.56 -7.66
N TYR A 201 -13.47 -10.63 -7.90
CA TYR A 201 -12.44 -10.54 -6.89
C TYR A 201 -11.98 -9.07 -6.80
N LYS A 202 -12.38 -8.41 -5.71
CA LYS A 202 -11.97 -7.07 -5.35
C LYS A 202 -10.61 -7.11 -4.66
N ILE A 203 -9.66 -6.37 -5.19
CA ILE A 203 -8.37 -6.15 -4.59
C ILE A 203 -8.35 -4.75 -3.95
N PRO A 204 -8.21 -4.65 -2.62
CA PRO A 204 -8.10 -3.37 -1.95
C PRO A 204 -6.86 -2.58 -2.39
N GLY A 205 -6.88 -1.24 -2.21
CA GLY A 205 -5.68 -0.42 -2.31
C GLY A 205 -4.75 -0.61 -1.11
N LEU A 206 -3.65 0.14 -1.08
CA LEU A 206 -2.63 0.06 -0.03
C LEU A 206 -3.26 0.07 1.38
N ASN A 207 -2.81 -0.85 2.23
CA ASN A 207 -3.31 -1.08 3.60
C ASN A 207 -4.77 -1.55 3.70
N GLY A 208 -5.46 -1.72 2.57
CA GLY A 208 -6.80 -2.30 2.57
C GLY A 208 -6.77 -3.79 2.92
N ARG A 209 -7.83 -4.25 3.58
CA ARG A 209 -7.94 -5.63 4.07
C ARG A 209 -9.27 -6.24 3.66
N TYR A 210 -9.37 -7.56 3.76
CA TYR A 210 -10.60 -8.29 3.46
C TYR A 210 -11.81 -7.87 4.34
N ASN A 211 -11.59 -7.24 5.51
CA ASN A 211 -12.65 -6.68 6.34
C ASN A 211 -13.29 -5.41 5.76
N GLY A 212 -12.86 -4.93 4.60
CA GLY A 212 -13.56 -3.89 3.87
C GLY A 212 -15.05 -4.22 3.61
N VAL A 213 -15.41 -5.50 3.60
CA VAL A 213 -16.80 -5.97 3.54
C VAL A 213 -17.66 -5.42 4.70
N ASN A 214 -17.07 -5.22 5.90
CA ASN A 214 -17.78 -4.65 7.04
C ASN A 214 -18.29 -3.23 6.73
N GLY A 215 -17.46 -2.43 6.05
CA GLY A 215 -17.85 -1.08 5.60
C GLY A 215 -18.93 -1.12 4.52
N LEU A 216 -18.92 -2.11 3.63
CA LEU A 216 -19.96 -2.27 2.62
C LEU A 216 -21.33 -2.54 3.26
N VAL A 217 -21.42 -3.51 4.17
CA VAL A 217 -22.70 -3.85 4.83
C VAL A 217 -23.15 -2.80 5.84
N ALA A 218 -22.25 -1.99 6.38
CA ALA A 218 -22.59 -0.86 7.23
C ALA A 218 -23.09 0.36 6.41
N ASN A 219 -22.77 0.42 5.12
CA ASN A 219 -23.22 1.50 4.24
C ASN A 219 -24.66 1.23 3.76
N LYS A 220 -25.63 1.90 4.40
CA LYS A 220 -27.05 1.73 4.07
C LYS A 220 -27.34 1.99 2.60
N THR A 221 -26.79 3.05 2.01
CA THR A 221 -27.03 3.41 0.59
C THR A 221 -26.55 2.31 -0.36
N PHE A 222 -25.37 1.74 -0.06
CA PHE A 222 -24.84 0.61 -0.83
C PHE A 222 -25.72 -0.64 -0.66
N MET A 223 -26.15 -0.98 0.55
CA MET A 223 -26.94 -2.16 0.82
C MET A 223 -28.38 -2.04 0.30
N ASP A 224 -28.99 -0.85 0.33
CA ASP A 224 -30.29 -0.60 -0.31
C ASP A 224 -30.22 -0.88 -1.82
N TRP A 225 -29.15 -0.39 -2.48
CA TRP A 225 -28.91 -0.70 -3.88
C TRP A 225 -28.61 -2.19 -4.10
N TRP A 226 -27.71 -2.79 -3.27
CA TRP A 226 -27.30 -4.20 -3.40
C TRP A 226 -28.50 -5.16 -3.31
N ASN A 227 -29.51 -4.81 -2.50
CA ASN A 227 -30.72 -5.59 -2.34
C ASN A 227 -31.81 -5.28 -3.39
N SER A 228 -31.60 -4.30 -4.25
CA SER A 228 -32.56 -3.90 -5.27
C SER A 228 -32.46 -4.77 -6.54
N ALA A 229 -33.43 -4.62 -7.44
CA ALA A 229 -33.41 -5.26 -8.76
C ALA A 229 -32.32 -4.67 -9.68
N ASP A 230 -31.83 -3.45 -9.40
CA ASP A 230 -30.83 -2.77 -10.23
C ASP A 230 -29.41 -3.29 -9.96
N ALA A 231 -29.17 -3.96 -8.83
CA ALA A 231 -27.86 -4.53 -8.52
C ALA A 231 -27.60 -5.79 -9.35
N PRO A 232 -26.37 -5.92 -9.89
CA PRO A 232 -25.98 -7.13 -10.59
C PRO A 232 -25.90 -8.31 -9.63
N LYS A 233 -26.35 -9.49 -10.10
CA LYS A 233 -26.27 -10.72 -9.33
C LYS A 233 -24.87 -11.31 -9.45
N VAL A 234 -23.94 -10.78 -8.68
CA VAL A 234 -22.50 -11.13 -8.68
C VAL A 234 -22.07 -11.51 -7.27
N ILE A 235 -21.28 -12.55 -7.13
CA ILE A 235 -20.56 -12.85 -5.88
C ILE A 235 -19.38 -11.87 -5.77
N TYR A 236 -19.32 -11.09 -4.70
CA TYR A 236 -18.29 -10.05 -4.52
C TYR A 236 -17.31 -10.43 -3.42
N VAL A 237 -16.08 -10.75 -3.80
CA VAL A 237 -15.04 -11.28 -2.92
C VAL A 237 -13.99 -10.20 -2.66
N THR A 238 -13.81 -9.78 -1.42
CA THR A 238 -12.70 -8.89 -1.01
C THR A 238 -11.52 -9.74 -0.55
N LEU A 239 -10.40 -9.65 -1.25
CA LEU A 239 -9.17 -10.36 -0.94
C LEU A 239 -8.34 -9.63 0.11
N ASP A 240 -7.45 -10.36 0.81
CA ASP A 240 -6.40 -9.82 1.67
C ASP A 240 -5.03 -10.09 1.01
N SER A 241 -4.20 -9.06 0.92
CA SER A 241 -2.91 -9.15 0.22
C SER A 241 -1.70 -8.86 1.13
N GLN A 242 -1.89 -8.74 2.44
CA GLN A 242 -0.82 -8.33 3.32
C GLN A 242 0.19 -9.45 3.63
N GLY A 243 1.45 -9.05 3.72
CA GLY A 243 2.58 -9.93 3.99
C GLY A 243 3.68 -9.25 4.82
N PRO A 244 4.83 -9.91 5.00
CA PRO A 244 5.93 -9.46 5.85
C PRO A 244 6.48 -8.07 5.50
N TYR A 245 6.43 -7.72 4.23
CA TYR A 245 6.99 -6.47 3.68
C TYR A 245 5.90 -5.43 3.35
N GLY A 246 4.64 -5.73 3.63
CA GLY A 246 3.46 -4.97 3.23
C GLY A 246 2.63 -5.75 2.21
N ASP A 247 2.02 -5.06 1.24
CA ASP A 247 1.21 -5.69 0.21
C ASP A 247 2.04 -6.64 -0.67
N THR A 248 1.59 -7.86 -0.86
CA THR A 248 2.24 -8.88 -1.69
C THR A 248 1.95 -8.73 -3.18
N TYR A 249 1.08 -7.78 -3.55
CA TYR A 249 0.57 -7.60 -4.92
C TYR A 249 -0.05 -8.87 -5.52
N GLN A 250 -0.23 -9.90 -4.71
CA GLN A 250 -0.82 -11.19 -5.09
C GLN A 250 -0.22 -11.81 -6.35
N VAL A 251 1.04 -11.50 -6.64
CA VAL A 251 1.84 -12.13 -7.71
C VAL A 251 3.00 -12.91 -7.11
N ASP A 252 3.52 -13.86 -7.87
CA ASP A 252 4.69 -14.63 -7.46
C ASP A 252 5.91 -13.72 -7.41
N SER A 253 6.68 -13.79 -6.31
CA SER A 253 7.90 -13.00 -6.14
C SER A 253 8.97 -13.75 -5.34
N GLU A 254 10.23 -13.33 -5.48
CA GLU A 254 11.34 -13.98 -4.79
C GLU A 254 11.30 -13.79 -3.26
N ASN A 255 10.69 -12.69 -2.80
CA ASN A 255 10.68 -12.34 -1.38
C ASN A 255 9.37 -12.72 -0.68
N ASN A 256 8.22 -12.67 -1.37
CA ASN A 256 6.92 -13.02 -0.80
C ASN A 256 6.49 -14.46 -1.12
N GLY A 257 7.20 -15.15 -2.02
CA GLY A 257 6.86 -16.49 -2.47
C GLY A 257 5.79 -16.54 -3.57
N PRO A 258 5.19 -17.70 -3.80
CA PRO A 258 4.27 -17.94 -4.91
C PRO A 258 2.84 -17.43 -4.59
N CYS A 259 2.70 -16.10 -4.33
CA CYS A 259 1.41 -15.53 -3.93
C CYS A 259 0.33 -15.62 -5.02
N GLY A 260 0.71 -15.44 -6.28
CA GLY A 260 -0.23 -15.56 -7.40
C GLY A 260 -0.73 -17.00 -7.58
N LYS A 261 0.17 -17.98 -7.48
CA LYS A 261 -0.20 -19.41 -7.48
C LYS A 261 -1.07 -19.75 -6.27
N ALA A 262 -0.69 -19.33 -5.07
CA ALA A 262 -1.48 -19.57 -3.87
C ALA A 262 -2.90 -18.97 -3.98
N LEU A 263 -3.04 -17.79 -4.60
CA LEU A 263 -4.34 -17.22 -4.90
C LEU A 263 -5.15 -18.07 -5.89
N THR A 264 -4.55 -18.44 -7.03
CA THR A 264 -5.26 -19.09 -8.14
C THR A 264 -5.43 -20.60 -7.98
N GLU A 265 -4.54 -21.25 -7.25
CA GLU A 265 -4.56 -22.71 -7.06
C GLU A 265 -5.13 -23.15 -5.71
N GLU A 266 -5.14 -22.27 -4.68
CA GLU A 266 -5.61 -22.62 -3.33
C GLU A 266 -6.84 -21.80 -2.92
N LEU A 267 -6.74 -20.45 -2.78
CA LEU A 267 -7.82 -19.64 -2.21
C LEU A 267 -9.05 -19.56 -3.11
N ILE A 268 -8.87 -19.18 -4.37
CA ILE A 268 -9.98 -19.04 -5.32
C ILE A 268 -10.72 -20.37 -5.51
N PRO A 269 -10.05 -21.52 -5.78
CA PRO A 269 -10.73 -22.80 -5.87
C PRO A 269 -11.46 -23.21 -4.60
N HIS A 270 -10.90 -22.89 -3.41
CA HIS A 270 -11.55 -23.16 -2.13
C HIS A 270 -12.85 -22.37 -1.98
N ILE A 271 -12.81 -21.04 -2.25
CA ILE A 271 -14.00 -20.17 -2.20
C ILE A 271 -15.06 -20.67 -3.19
N GLU A 272 -14.68 -20.89 -4.44
CA GLU A 272 -15.59 -21.32 -5.50
C GLU A 272 -16.25 -22.66 -5.20
N LYS A 273 -15.48 -23.63 -4.72
CA LYS A 273 -16.01 -24.92 -4.27
C LYS A 273 -17.01 -24.75 -3.12
N SER A 274 -16.69 -23.90 -2.15
CA SER A 274 -17.55 -23.67 -0.98
C SER A 274 -18.84 -22.92 -1.33
N LEU A 275 -18.87 -22.20 -2.44
CA LEU A 275 -20.03 -21.46 -2.96
C LEU A 275 -20.72 -22.19 -4.11
N HIS A 276 -20.32 -23.41 -4.41
CA HIS A 276 -20.84 -24.20 -5.55
C HIS A 276 -20.74 -23.46 -6.89
N TYR A 277 -19.68 -22.65 -7.06
CA TYR A 277 -19.42 -21.88 -8.28
C TYR A 277 -18.99 -22.81 -9.42
N THR A 278 -19.65 -22.71 -10.58
CA THR A 278 -19.40 -23.58 -11.74
C THR A 278 -19.20 -22.83 -13.05
N SER A 279 -19.28 -21.48 -13.04
CA SER A 279 -19.21 -20.66 -14.27
C SER A 279 -17.83 -20.61 -14.92
N GLY A 280 -16.78 -21.09 -14.23
CA GLY A 280 -15.41 -21.15 -14.74
C GLY A 280 -14.80 -19.76 -15.00
N SER A 281 -13.72 -19.73 -15.81
CA SER A 281 -13.00 -18.49 -16.09
C SER A 281 -13.82 -17.43 -16.82
N THR A 282 -14.83 -17.82 -17.59
CA THR A 282 -15.67 -16.89 -18.39
C THR A 282 -16.30 -15.77 -17.56
N TYR A 283 -16.63 -16.05 -16.29
CA TYR A 283 -17.32 -15.12 -15.41
C TYR A 283 -16.52 -14.77 -14.16
N ARG A 284 -15.17 -14.88 -14.22
CA ARG A 284 -14.25 -14.39 -13.18
C ARG A 284 -13.72 -13.02 -13.55
N PHE A 285 -14.00 -12.03 -12.72
CA PHE A 285 -13.60 -10.64 -12.93
C PHE A 285 -12.71 -10.15 -11.79
N LEU A 286 -11.90 -9.14 -12.09
CA LEU A 286 -11.04 -8.45 -11.15
C LEU A 286 -11.42 -6.98 -11.09
N ALA A 287 -11.44 -6.39 -9.89
CA ALA A 287 -11.62 -4.96 -9.72
C ALA A 287 -10.71 -4.44 -8.60
N GLY A 288 -10.11 -3.28 -8.79
CA GLY A 288 -9.27 -2.67 -7.76
C GLY A 288 -8.92 -1.22 -8.03
N ASN A 289 -8.51 -0.53 -6.96
CA ASN A 289 -8.07 0.85 -7.02
C ASN A 289 -6.66 0.98 -6.47
N SER A 290 -5.85 1.91 -7.02
CA SER A 290 -4.48 2.16 -6.56
C SER A 290 -3.63 0.89 -6.67
N THR A 291 -2.98 0.43 -5.60
CA THR A 291 -2.30 -0.87 -5.52
C THR A 291 -3.19 -2.00 -6.06
N GLY A 292 -4.47 -2.04 -5.63
CA GLY A 292 -5.42 -3.03 -6.14
C GLY A 292 -5.70 -2.91 -7.64
N GLY A 293 -5.59 -1.71 -8.20
CA GLY A 293 -5.70 -1.48 -9.65
C GLY A 293 -4.55 -2.10 -10.43
N TRP A 294 -3.31 -1.93 -9.94
CA TRP A 294 -2.15 -2.60 -10.53
C TRP A 294 -2.26 -4.12 -10.41
N VAL A 295 -2.65 -4.62 -9.22
CA VAL A 295 -2.80 -6.07 -8.98
C VAL A 295 -3.85 -6.68 -9.90
N ALA A 296 -4.99 -6.00 -10.08
CA ALA A 296 -6.03 -6.46 -11.01
C ALA A 296 -5.49 -6.55 -12.45
N MET A 297 -4.71 -5.56 -12.90
CA MET A 297 -4.04 -5.58 -14.21
C MET A 297 -2.98 -6.69 -14.29
N GLY A 298 -2.12 -6.80 -13.27
CA GLY A 298 -1.07 -7.81 -13.20
C GLY A 298 -1.64 -9.24 -13.25
N LEU A 299 -2.65 -9.53 -12.43
CA LEU A 299 -3.31 -10.84 -12.44
C LEU A 299 -3.97 -11.15 -13.79
N GLN A 300 -4.61 -10.17 -14.45
CA GLN A 300 -5.20 -10.37 -15.78
C GLN A 300 -4.12 -10.66 -16.84
N ILE A 301 -2.94 -10.04 -16.73
CA ILE A 301 -1.83 -10.21 -17.69
C ILE A 301 -1.09 -11.54 -17.43
N PHE A 302 -0.81 -11.87 -16.15
CA PHE A 302 -0.06 -13.08 -15.80
C PHE A 302 -0.91 -14.35 -15.82
N TYR A 303 -2.23 -14.22 -15.63
CA TYR A 303 -3.20 -15.34 -15.67
C TYR A 303 -4.35 -15.07 -16.65
N PRO A 304 -4.06 -14.82 -17.96
CA PRO A 304 -5.05 -14.30 -18.93
C PRO A 304 -6.16 -15.29 -19.27
N ASP A 305 -5.93 -16.57 -19.05
CA ASP A 305 -6.92 -17.64 -19.27
C ASP A 305 -7.75 -17.96 -18.01
N PHE A 306 -7.31 -17.45 -16.85
CA PHE A 306 -7.98 -17.66 -15.57
C PHE A 306 -9.03 -16.58 -15.27
N PHE A 307 -8.76 -15.32 -15.67
CA PHE A 307 -9.67 -14.18 -15.49
C PHE A 307 -10.18 -13.68 -16.84
N ASN A 308 -11.38 -13.10 -16.85
CA ASN A 308 -12.05 -12.61 -18.06
C ASN A 308 -12.47 -11.13 -18.01
N GLY A 309 -11.74 -10.34 -17.29
CA GLY A 309 -11.88 -8.88 -17.26
C GLY A 309 -11.31 -8.26 -16.01
N THR A 310 -10.56 -7.17 -16.20
CA THR A 310 -9.99 -6.35 -15.15
C THR A 310 -10.53 -4.94 -15.23
N PHE A 311 -10.99 -4.42 -14.09
CA PHE A 311 -11.51 -3.08 -13.90
C PHE A 311 -10.59 -2.35 -12.93
N SER A 312 -9.64 -1.62 -13.49
CA SER A 312 -8.52 -0.99 -12.79
C SER A 312 -8.74 0.52 -12.66
N PHE A 313 -8.67 1.02 -11.42
CA PHE A 313 -8.87 2.44 -11.15
C PHE A 313 -7.61 3.04 -10.54
N SER A 314 -7.13 4.14 -11.10
CA SER A 314 -5.92 4.84 -10.66
C SER A 314 -4.78 3.87 -10.26
N PRO A 315 -4.39 2.91 -11.14
CA PRO A 315 -3.41 1.90 -10.78
C PRO A 315 -2.07 2.50 -10.37
N ASP A 316 -1.34 1.81 -9.52
CA ASP A 316 0.09 2.03 -9.35
C ASP A 316 0.81 1.93 -10.71
N PRO A 317 2.05 2.40 -10.87
CA PRO A 317 2.70 2.52 -12.18
C PRO A 317 2.67 1.24 -13.01
N LEU A 318 2.00 1.28 -14.17
CA LEU A 318 1.96 0.20 -15.17
C LEU A 318 3.19 0.21 -16.09
N ASP A 319 4.01 1.25 -15.98
CA ASP A 319 5.19 1.57 -16.76
C ASP A 319 6.25 2.14 -15.82
N PHE A 320 7.35 1.44 -15.63
CA PHE A 320 8.37 1.83 -14.67
C PHE A 320 9.39 2.86 -15.23
N GLU A 321 9.36 3.17 -16.52
CA GLU A 321 9.96 4.40 -17.06
C GLU A 321 9.21 5.65 -16.57
N HIS A 322 8.00 5.45 -16.05
CA HIS A 322 7.14 6.49 -15.47
C HIS A 322 6.61 6.07 -14.11
N TYR A 323 7.53 5.74 -13.21
CA TYR A 323 7.25 5.35 -11.83
C TYR A 323 6.91 6.61 -11.00
N GLY A 324 5.65 7.05 -11.11
CA GLY A 324 5.28 8.43 -10.78
C GLY A 324 5.92 9.41 -11.77
N LEU A 325 6.91 10.17 -11.29
CA LEU A 325 7.71 11.10 -12.11
C LEU A 325 9.17 10.65 -12.28
N ILE A 326 9.48 9.38 -12.00
CA ILE A 326 10.82 8.83 -11.98
C ILE A 326 10.93 7.76 -13.06
N ASP A 327 12.02 7.79 -13.82
CA ASP A 327 12.45 6.69 -14.67
C ASP A 327 13.46 5.83 -13.88
N ILE A 328 13.00 4.69 -13.35
CA ILE A 328 13.88 3.85 -12.50
C ILE A 328 15.04 3.23 -13.28
N TYR A 329 14.98 3.21 -14.61
CA TYR A 329 16.02 2.62 -15.45
C TYR A 329 17.10 3.63 -15.85
N HIS A 330 16.80 4.95 -15.86
CA HIS A 330 17.70 5.97 -16.41
C HIS A 330 17.98 7.15 -15.47
N ASP A 331 17.10 7.43 -14.48
CA ASP A 331 17.35 8.51 -13.53
C ASP A 331 18.43 8.08 -12.50
N GLU A 332 19.28 9.02 -12.09
CA GLU A 332 20.33 8.79 -11.10
C GLU A 332 19.79 8.58 -9.69
N THR A 333 18.65 9.21 -9.36
CA THR A 333 18.10 9.22 -8.01
C THR A 333 16.58 9.43 -8.02
N ILE A 334 15.92 8.79 -7.06
CA ILE A 334 14.48 9.01 -6.84
C ILE A 334 14.15 10.32 -6.11
N PHE A 335 15.16 10.99 -5.49
CA PHE A 335 14.92 12.17 -4.64
C PHE A 335 14.99 13.49 -5.39
N TYR A 336 15.72 13.54 -6.49
CA TYR A 336 15.93 14.76 -7.25
C TYR A 336 15.70 14.52 -8.74
N ASN A 337 15.05 15.46 -9.40
CA ASN A 337 14.94 15.43 -10.85
C ASN A 337 16.27 15.84 -11.50
N ARG A 338 16.37 15.72 -12.83
CA ARG A 338 17.55 16.07 -13.61
C ARG A 338 18.04 17.53 -13.46
N TYR A 339 17.23 18.41 -12.87
CA TYR A 339 17.58 19.81 -12.62
C TYR A 339 18.00 20.06 -11.16
N GLY A 340 18.06 19.02 -10.31
CA GLY A 340 18.45 19.11 -8.91
C GLY A 340 17.31 19.54 -7.97
N TYR A 341 16.07 19.66 -8.42
CA TYR A 341 14.92 19.93 -7.57
C TYR A 341 14.40 18.66 -6.91
N LEU A 342 13.89 18.78 -5.68
CA LEU A 342 13.26 17.67 -4.97
C LEU A 342 12.10 17.10 -5.81
N GLN A 343 12.12 15.78 -5.99
CA GLN A 343 11.07 15.06 -6.68
C GLN A 343 9.81 15.02 -5.80
N PRO A 344 8.66 15.52 -6.27
CA PRO A 344 7.44 15.44 -5.49
C PRO A 344 6.95 13.99 -5.44
N GLY A 345 6.55 13.55 -4.22
CA GLY A 345 5.94 12.25 -4.00
C GLY A 345 4.42 12.31 -4.17
N ARG A 346 3.83 13.48 -3.93
CA ARG A 346 2.38 13.67 -4.04
C ARG A 346 2.04 15.12 -4.37
N ARG A 347 0.91 15.31 -5.06
CA ARG A 347 0.33 16.63 -5.36
C ARG A 347 -1.15 16.71 -4.99
N THR A 348 -1.66 17.94 -4.89
CA THR A 348 -3.11 18.23 -4.89
C THR A 348 -3.68 18.12 -6.31
N THR A 349 -5.01 18.16 -6.45
CA THR A 349 -5.68 18.25 -7.76
C THR A 349 -5.40 19.57 -8.49
N ASN A 350 -4.90 20.60 -7.79
CA ASN A 350 -4.44 21.86 -8.40
C ASN A 350 -2.97 21.78 -8.86
N GLY A 351 -2.30 20.64 -8.66
CA GLY A 351 -0.91 20.43 -9.10
C GLY A 351 0.14 20.80 -8.06
N GLU A 352 -0.23 21.32 -6.90
CA GLU A 352 0.73 21.74 -5.85
C GLU A 352 1.33 20.53 -5.15
N PRO A 353 2.68 20.40 -5.06
CA PRO A 353 3.34 19.34 -4.31
C PRO A 353 2.97 19.40 -2.82
N THR A 354 2.63 18.27 -2.22
CA THR A 354 2.28 18.18 -0.79
C THR A 354 3.41 17.63 0.07
N PHE A 355 4.22 16.72 -0.46
CA PHE A 355 5.47 16.26 0.13
C PHE A 355 6.37 15.64 -0.95
N SER A 356 7.67 15.49 -0.63
CA SER A 356 8.66 14.94 -1.55
C SER A 356 8.80 13.42 -1.44
N MET A 357 9.40 12.80 -2.46
CA MET A 357 9.82 11.39 -2.40
C MET A 357 10.77 11.14 -1.22
N LYS A 358 11.68 12.08 -0.94
CA LYS A 358 12.60 12.00 0.18
C LYS A 358 11.89 11.94 1.54
N ASP A 359 10.81 12.73 1.71
CA ASP A 359 10.00 12.69 2.94
C ASP A 359 9.24 11.38 3.07
N TRP A 360 8.75 10.83 1.95
CA TRP A 360 8.06 9.53 1.95
C TRP A 360 9.00 8.42 2.43
N ILE A 361 10.17 8.31 1.79
CA ILE A 361 11.16 7.28 2.16
C ILE A 361 11.66 7.45 3.59
N LYS A 362 11.85 8.70 4.06
CA LYS A 362 12.17 8.97 5.46
C LYS A 362 11.11 8.42 6.42
N GLY A 363 9.83 8.56 6.07
CA GLY A 363 8.70 7.98 6.83
C GLY A 363 8.75 6.45 6.87
N GLU A 364 9.01 5.80 5.74
CA GLU A 364 9.13 4.35 5.68
C GLU A 364 10.37 3.82 6.40
N ASN A 365 11.52 4.50 6.28
CA ASN A 365 12.72 4.16 7.05
C ASN A 365 12.44 4.18 8.57
N LEU A 366 11.67 5.17 9.02
CA LEU A 366 11.30 5.31 10.42
C LEU A 366 10.42 4.14 10.89
N ALA A 367 9.45 3.70 10.09
CA ALA A 367 8.52 2.63 10.43
C ALA A 367 9.15 1.23 10.39
N SER A 368 10.30 1.08 9.74
CA SER A 368 10.97 -0.19 9.48
C SER A 368 11.89 -0.61 10.62
N ARG A 369 11.84 -1.92 10.97
CA ARG A 369 12.73 -2.50 11.99
C ARG A 369 14.21 -2.50 11.59
N THR A 370 14.51 -2.46 10.30
CA THR A 370 15.88 -2.38 9.76
C THR A 370 16.41 -0.94 9.65
N GLY A 371 15.55 0.07 9.86
CA GLY A 371 15.93 1.48 9.72
C GLY A 371 16.03 1.95 8.26
N ASN A 372 15.67 1.09 7.30
CA ASN A 372 15.47 1.40 5.90
C ASN A 372 14.06 0.94 5.46
N TYR A 373 13.58 1.35 4.29
CA TYR A 373 12.20 1.12 3.86
C TYR A 373 11.81 -0.35 3.65
N LEU A 374 12.74 -1.31 3.56
CA LEU A 374 12.48 -2.70 3.14
C LEU A 374 11.41 -3.44 3.95
N VAL A 375 11.40 -3.28 5.26
CA VAL A 375 10.43 -3.93 6.16
C VAL A 375 9.54 -2.91 6.88
N SER A 376 9.25 -1.81 6.20
CA SER A 376 8.36 -0.77 6.71
C SER A 376 6.90 -1.22 6.80
N GLY A 377 6.48 -2.08 5.88
CA GLY A 377 5.10 -2.38 5.58
C GLY A 377 4.42 -1.31 4.69
N GLY A 378 5.18 -0.28 4.27
CA GLY A 378 4.71 0.78 3.39
C GLY A 378 4.83 0.43 1.91
N GLN A 379 4.54 1.42 1.07
CA GLN A 379 4.45 1.25 -0.39
C GLN A 379 5.79 0.84 -1.02
N PHE A 380 6.90 1.50 -0.63
CA PHE A 380 8.21 1.23 -1.22
C PHE A 380 8.82 -0.07 -0.69
N GLY A 381 8.56 -0.42 0.57
CA GLY A 381 8.89 -1.73 1.10
C GLY A 381 8.18 -2.85 0.32
N ALA A 382 6.88 -2.69 0.08
CA ALA A 382 6.07 -3.62 -0.70
C ALA A 382 6.57 -3.74 -2.15
N TYR A 383 6.75 -2.62 -2.86
CA TYR A 383 7.29 -2.60 -4.22
C TYR A 383 8.63 -3.35 -4.33
N ASN A 384 9.56 -3.02 -3.42
CA ASN A 384 10.89 -3.61 -3.45
C ASN A 384 10.85 -5.13 -3.20
N ALA A 385 9.97 -5.58 -2.29
CA ALA A 385 9.80 -7.01 -2.01
C ALA A 385 9.10 -7.77 -3.14
N VAL A 386 8.17 -7.15 -3.84
CA VAL A 386 7.45 -7.78 -4.95
C VAL A 386 8.29 -7.81 -6.22
N PHE A 387 8.87 -6.66 -6.59
CA PHE A 387 9.51 -6.50 -7.89
C PHE A 387 11.01 -6.83 -7.89
N GLY A 388 11.67 -6.68 -6.71
CA GLY A 388 13.10 -6.87 -6.56
C GLY A 388 13.52 -8.32 -6.27
N PRO A 389 14.79 -8.63 -6.56
CA PRO A 389 15.38 -9.92 -6.20
C PRO A 389 15.61 -10.04 -4.70
N LYS A 390 15.80 -11.27 -4.24
CA LYS A 390 16.21 -11.55 -2.86
C LYS A 390 17.71 -11.30 -2.67
N GLY A 391 18.05 -10.55 -1.63
CA GLY A 391 19.44 -10.30 -1.25
C GLY A 391 20.08 -11.48 -0.53
N MET A 392 21.41 -11.45 -0.42
CA MET A 392 22.20 -12.49 0.27
C MET A 392 21.93 -12.55 1.78
N ASP A 393 21.45 -11.47 2.37
CA ASP A 393 21.03 -11.38 3.77
C ASP A 393 19.61 -11.90 4.02
N GLY A 394 18.93 -12.38 2.97
CA GLY A 394 17.57 -12.90 3.01
C GLY A 394 16.49 -11.83 2.95
N LEU A 395 16.84 -10.55 2.93
CA LEU A 395 15.92 -9.43 2.69
C LEU A 395 15.82 -9.10 1.20
N PRO A 396 14.82 -8.33 0.77
CA PRO A 396 14.78 -7.79 -0.59
C PRO A 396 16.01 -6.92 -0.87
N SER A 397 16.56 -7.00 -2.07
CA SER A 397 17.66 -6.10 -2.48
C SER A 397 17.14 -4.68 -2.65
N LEU A 398 17.91 -3.68 -2.19
CA LEU A 398 17.55 -2.27 -2.30
C LEU A 398 17.60 -1.79 -3.76
N MET A 399 16.49 -1.34 -4.33
CA MET A 399 16.48 -0.73 -5.65
C MET A 399 17.10 0.68 -5.62
N PHE A 400 17.07 1.35 -4.48
CA PHE A 400 17.76 2.63 -4.28
C PHE A 400 18.27 2.76 -2.84
N ASP A 401 19.30 3.55 -2.67
CA ASP A 401 19.86 3.88 -1.33
C ASP A 401 18.84 4.69 -0.50
N PRO A 402 18.50 4.26 0.73
CA PRO A 402 17.45 4.86 1.54
C PRO A 402 17.76 6.27 2.07
N ILE A 403 19.02 6.73 1.96
CA ILE A 403 19.49 8.03 2.46
C ILE A 403 19.72 9.02 1.32
N THR A 404 20.36 8.58 0.25
CA THR A 404 20.72 9.43 -0.90
C THR A 404 19.68 9.37 -2.02
N GLY A 405 18.88 8.32 -2.07
CA GLY A 405 17.94 8.05 -3.15
C GLY A 405 18.59 7.52 -4.42
N LYS A 406 19.93 7.28 -4.43
CA LYS A 406 20.65 6.80 -5.61
C LYS A 406 20.09 5.44 -6.04
N ILE A 407 19.74 5.34 -7.32
CA ILE A 407 19.18 4.11 -7.92
C ILE A 407 20.29 3.12 -8.22
N ASP A 408 20.04 1.85 -7.91
CA ASP A 408 20.81 0.70 -8.38
C ASP A 408 20.15 0.18 -9.66
N HIS A 409 20.74 0.51 -10.80
CA HIS A 409 20.17 0.18 -12.12
C HIS A 409 20.20 -1.31 -12.41
N ASP A 410 21.13 -2.08 -11.82
CA ASP A 410 21.17 -3.54 -11.97
C ASP A 410 19.99 -4.21 -11.26
N ILE A 411 19.60 -3.68 -10.10
CA ILE A 411 18.39 -4.09 -9.39
C ILE A 411 17.14 -3.59 -10.12
N ALA A 412 17.09 -2.32 -10.53
CA ALA A 412 15.97 -1.75 -11.27
C ALA A 412 15.66 -2.53 -12.55
N LYS A 413 16.68 -2.97 -13.30
CA LYS A 413 16.51 -3.79 -14.49
C LYS A 413 15.82 -5.14 -14.20
N GLN A 414 15.99 -5.70 -13.04
CA GLN A 414 15.32 -6.95 -12.65
C GLN A 414 13.82 -6.77 -12.39
N TRP A 415 13.36 -5.53 -12.19
CA TRP A 415 11.95 -5.19 -12.07
C TRP A 415 11.20 -5.24 -13.42
N GLU A 416 11.90 -5.29 -14.58
CA GLU A 416 11.28 -5.35 -15.91
C GLU A 416 10.25 -6.48 -16.07
N LYS A 417 10.41 -7.59 -15.32
CA LYS A 417 9.48 -8.72 -15.34
C LYS A 417 8.10 -8.40 -14.72
N TYR A 418 8.00 -7.25 -14.02
CA TYR A 418 6.77 -6.74 -13.43
C TYR A 418 6.33 -5.38 -14.01
N ASP A 419 7.13 -4.78 -14.88
CA ASP A 419 6.73 -3.61 -15.67
C ASP A 419 5.70 -4.06 -16.71
N LEU A 420 4.41 -3.82 -16.43
CA LEU A 420 3.33 -4.39 -17.22
C LEU A 420 3.34 -3.90 -18.67
N LYS A 421 3.80 -2.67 -18.93
CA LYS A 421 4.01 -2.19 -20.30
C LYS A 421 5.12 -3.00 -20.99
N LYS A 422 6.27 -3.18 -20.38
CA LYS A 422 7.38 -3.96 -20.97
C LYS A 422 7.01 -5.43 -21.14
N VAL A 423 6.28 -6.03 -20.19
CA VAL A 423 5.76 -7.39 -20.32
C VAL A 423 4.89 -7.54 -21.55
N LEU A 424 3.96 -6.61 -21.78
CA LEU A 424 3.08 -6.64 -22.94
C LEU A 424 3.85 -6.32 -24.23
N GLN A 425 4.78 -5.37 -24.23
CA GLN A 425 5.63 -5.08 -25.39
C GLN A 425 6.41 -6.31 -25.87
N LYS A 426 6.97 -7.07 -24.93
CA LYS A 426 7.75 -8.27 -25.26
C LYS A 426 6.89 -9.47 -25.70
N ASN A 427 5.62 -9.52 -25.27
CA ASN A 427 4.78 -10.73 -25.44
C ASN A 427 3.43 -10.44 -26.13
N TRP A 428 3.28 -9.32 -26.84
CA TRP A 428 1.99 -8.93 -27.39
C TRP A 428 1.36 -9.96 -28.32
N SER A 429 2.18 -10.60 -29.17
CA SER A 429 1.70 -11.65 -30.09
C SER A 429 1.00 -12.82 -29.39
N VAL A 430 1.37 -13.10 -28.14
CA VAL A 430 0.79 -14.19 -27.32
C VAL A 430 -0.31 -13.67 -26.39
N LEU A 431 -0.06 -12.54 -25.71
CA LEU A 431 -0.96 -11.98 -24.70
C LEU A 431 -2.08 -11.15 -25.32
N GLY A 432 -1.81 -10.41 -26.40
CA GLY A 432 -2.79 -9.55 -27.06
C GLY A 432 -4.11 -10.27 -27.42
N PRO A 433 -4.07 -11.43 -28.10
CA PRO A 433 -5.29 -12.20 -28.37
C PRO A 433 -6.07 -12.61 -27.11
N LYS A 434 -5.37 -12.92 -26.01
CA LYS A 434 -5.98 -13.37 -24.75
C LYS A 434 -6.57 -12.21 -23.92
N LEU A 435 -6.18 -10.97 -24.22
CA LEU A 435 -6.62 -9.78 -23.51
C LEU A 435 -7.77 -9.04 -24.18
N GLN A 436 -8.21 -9.47 -25.38
CA GLN A 436 -9.31 -8.85 -26.08
C GLN A 436 -10.59 -8.84 -25.23
N GLY A 437 -11.19 -7.64 -25.08
CA GLY A 437 -12.38 -7.39 -24.28
C GLY A 437 -12.19 -7.49 -22.76
N LYS A 438 -10.93 -7.49 -22.25
CA LYS A 438 -10.66 -7.77 -20.84
C LYS A 438 -10.03 -6.62 -20.07
N VAL A 439 -9.59 -5.53 -20.71
CA VAL A 439 -8.82 -4.46 -20.09
C VAL A 439 -9.62 -3.16 -20.03
N TYR A 440 -9.91 -2.70 -18.79
CA TYR A 440 -10.64 -1.47 -18.53
C TYR A 440 -9.92 -0.66 -17.45
N ILE A 441 -9.52 0.58 -17.76
CA ILE A 441 -8.75 1.45 -16.86
C ILE A 441 -9.41 2.82 -16.76
N TRP A 442 -9.47 3.37 -15.53
CA TRP A 442 -9.87 4.75 -15.24
C TRP A 442 -8.80 5.42 -14.38
N VAL A 443 -8.47 6.67 -14.68
CA VAL A 443 -7.52 7.46 -13.90
C VAL A 443 -7.89 8.94 -13.99
N GLY A 444 -7.71 9.67 -12.89
CA GLY A 444 -7.86 11.13 -12.89
C GLY A 444 -6.67 11.82 -13.54
N ASP A 445 -6.92 12.86 -14.37
CA ASP A 445 -5.86 13.65 -15.01
C ASP A 445 -4.94 14.34 -14.00
N MET A 446 -5.47 14.68 -12.82
CA MET A 446 -4.77 15.31 -11.72
C MET A 446 -4.49 14.31 -10.58
N ASP A 447 -4.26 13.06 -10.94
CA ASP A 447 -3.93 12.01 -9.95
C ASP A 447 -2.81 12.48 -9.02
N GLY A 448 -3.08 12.38 -7.70
CA GLY A 448 -2.20 12.90 -6.66
C GLY A 448 -0.89 12.12 -6.52
N LEU A 449 -0.83 10.87 -6.98
CA LEU A 449 0.35 10.01 -6.98
C LEU A 449 1.01 9.92 -8.35
N TYR A 450 0.57 10.76 -9.30
CA TYR A 450 1.06 10.80 -10.69
C TYR A 450 0.81 9.51 -11.49
N SER A 451 -0.12 8.64 -11.04
CA SER A 451 -0.46 7.39 -11.73
C SER A 451 -0.92 7.63 -13.18
N ASN A 452 -1.55 8.78 -13.44
CA ASN A 452 -1.96 9.19 -14.77
C ASN A 452 -0.82 9.27 -15.78
N VAL A 453 0.43 9.49 -15.34
CA VAL A 453 1.60 9.57 -16.23
C VAL A 453 1.88 8.18 -16.81
N ALA A 454 2.09 7.18 -15.98
CA ALA A 454 2.30 5.79 -16.42
C ALA A 454 1.14 5.28 -17.29
N VAL A 455 -0.12 5.58 -16.90
CA VAL A 455 -1.31 5.17 -17.68
C VAL A 455 -1.34 5.82 -19.05
N ARG A 456 -0.87 7.08 -19.22
CA ARG A 456 -0.78 7.72 -20.55
C ARG A 456 0.19 6.99 -21.47
N TYR A 457 1.38 6.68 -20.99
CA TYR A 457 2.38 5.96 -21.78
C TYR A 457 1.97 4.50 -22.03
N PHE A 458 1.30 3.87 -21.07
CA PHE A 458 0.67 2.57 -21.27
C PHE A 458 -0.40 2.62 -22.37
N LYS A 459 -1.28 3.65 -22.35
CA LYS A 459 -2.28 3.86 -23.41
C LYS A 459 -1.63 4.10 -24.77
N MET A 460 -0.60 4.94 -24.83
CA MET A 460 0.12 5.20 -26.09
C MET A 460 0.72 3.92 -26.69
N PHE A 461 1.15 2.99 -25.86
CA PHE A 461 1.57 1.66 -26.32
C PHE A 461 0.36 0.84 -26.82
N MET A 462 -0.71 0.73 -26.04
CA MET A 462 -1.90 -0.05 -26.40
C MET A 462 -2.54 0.44 -27.72
N ASP A 463 -2.59 1.77 -27.93
CA ASP A 463 -3.13 2.37 -29.15
C ASP A 463 -2.31 2.02 -30.42
N LYS A 464 -1.02 1.69 -30.25
CA LYS A 464 -0.09 1.37 -31.36
C LYS A 464 0.05 -0.13 -31.62
N THR A 465 -0.61 -0.97 -30.82
CA THR A 465 -0.53 -2.43 -30.99
C THR A 465 -1.19 -2.87 -32.31
N GLU A 466 -0.64 -3.94 -32.88
CA GLU A 466 -1.13 -4.57 -34.09
C GLU A 466 -1.09 -6.10 -33.88
N ASN A 467 -1.97 -6.83 -34.57
CA ASN A 467 -2.03 -8.29 -34.59
C ASN A 467 -2.12 -8.98 -33.21
N PRO A 468 -3.21 -8.73 -32.45
CA PRO A 468 -4.36 -7.89 -32.76
C PRO A 468 -4.14 -6.43 -32.34
N LYS A 469 -4.91 -5.50 -32.89
CA LYS A 469 -5.05 -4.18 -32.32
C LYS A 469 -5.74 -4.29 -30.95
N SER A 470 -5.23 -3.59 -29.96
CA SER A 470 -5.84 -3.57 -28.63
C SER A 470 -7.23 -2.93 -28.66
N ASP A 471 -8.16 -3.53 -27.96
CA ASP A 471 -9.50 -3.00 -27.69
C ASP A 471 -9.65 -2.49 -26.22
N ALA A 472 -8.52 -2.30 -25.52
CA ALA A 472 -8.53 -1.82 -24.13
C ALA A 472 -9.24 -0.47 -24.00
N SER A 473 -10.14 -0.38 -23.02
CA SER A 473 -10.80 0.89 -22.66
C SER A 473 -9.99 1.61 -21.57
N ILE A 474 -9.33 2.71 -21.92
CA ILE A 474 -8.49 3.50 -21.01
C ILE A 474 -9.00 4.94 -20.95
N ASN A 475 -9.54 5.33 -19.82
CA ASN A 475 -10.31 6.55 -19.63
C ASN A 475 -9.59 7.50 -18.65
N PHE A 476 -9.57 8.79 -19.00
CA PHE A 476 -9.04 9.86 -18.17
C PHE A 476 -10.18 10.77 -17.73
N THR A 477 -10.35 10.92 -16.41
CA THR A 477 -11.36 11.84 -15.88
C THR A 477 -10.73 13.21 -15.67
N ALA A 478 -11.22 14.20 -16.40
CA ALA A 478 -10.69 15.56 -16.39
C ALA A 478 -10.74 16.17 -14.98
N MET A 479 -9.65 16.83 -14.56
CA MET A 479 -9.49 17.52 -13.26
C MET A 479 -9.70 16.64 -12.02
N ALA A 480 -9.86 15.33 -12.16
CA ALA A 480 -10.05 14.42 -11.06
C ALA A 480 -8.73 13.92 -10.47
N GLY A 481 -8.74 13.63 -9.17
CA GLY A 481 -7.59 13.15 -8.40
C GLY A 481 -7.46 11.63 -8.39
N HIS A 482 -6.65 11.12 -7.43
CA HIS A 482 -6.44 9.70 -7.22
C HIS A 482 -7.73 8.98 -6.81
N GLY A 483 -8.01 7.84 -7.41
CA GLY A 483 -9.24 7.08 -7.19
C GLY A 483 -10.45 7.63 -7.96
N ALA A 484 -10.23 8.44 -9.00
CA ALA A 484 -11.29 8.91 -9.88
C ALA A 484 -12.15 7.76 -10.38
N GLU A 485 -13.47 7.96 -10.39
CA GLU A 485 -14.50 6.98 -10.78
C GLU A 485 -14.60 5.71 -9.90
N TRP A 486 -13.71 5.55 -8.91
CA TRP A 486 -13.77 4.39 -8.04
C TRP A 486 -14.94 4.43 -7.06
N SER A 487 -15.80 3.45 -7.16
CA SER A 487 -16.65 2.97 -6.07
C SER A 487 -16.98 1.50 -6.31
N ASP A 488 -17.28 0.76 -5.23
CA ASP A 488 -17.69 -0.65 -5.35
C ASP A 488 -18.91 -0.80 -6.25
N LYS A 489 -19.90 0.12 -6.13
CA LYS A 489 -21.08 0.13 -6.98
C LYS A 489 -20.71 0.33 -8.46
N HIS A 490 -19.92 1.35 -8.79
CA HIS A 490 -19.53 1.64 -10.18
C HIS A 490 -18.77 0.48 -10.81
N ALA A 491 -17.80 -0.11 -10.09
CA ALA A 491 -17.06 -1.27 -10.58
C ALA A 491 -18.01 -2.46 -10.90
N LEU A 492 -18.97 -2.73 -10.04
CA LEU A 492 -19.95 -3.78 -10.23
C LEU A 492 -20.91 -3.49 -11.40
N GLU A 493 -21.33 -2.25 -11.61
CA GLU A 493 -22.13 -1.82 -12.77
C GLU A 493 -21.37 -2.00 -14.10
N LEU A 494 -20.05 -1.73 -14.11
CA LEU A 494 -19.21 -1.96 -15.28
C LEU A 494 -19.03 -3.45 -15.58
N ILE A 495 -18.85 -4.26 -14.54
CA ILE A 495 -18.80 -5.73 -14.66
C ILE A 495 -20.13 -6.26 -15.22
N ALA A 496 -21.27 -5.75 -14.77
CA ALA A 496 -22.59 -6.12 -15.31
C ALA A 496 -22.70 -5.85 -16.81
N LYS A 497 -22.19 -4.70 -17.28
CA LYS A 497 -22.15 -4.40 -18.73
C LYS A 497 -21.29 -5.41 -19.49
N ARG A 498 -20.13 -5.80 -18.94
CA ARG A 498 -19.27 -6.82 -19.55
C ARG A 498 -19.96 -8.20 -19.58
N ILE A 499 -20.66 -8.59 -18.52
CA ILE A 499 -21.43 -9.84 -18.47
C ILE A 499 -22.49 -9.86 -19.57
N ALA A 500 -23.23 -8.76 -19.77
CA ALA A 500 -24.24 -8.66 -20.83
C ALA A 500 -23.64 -8.87 -22.24
N ILE A 501 -22.45 -8.27 -22.51
CA ILE A 501 -21.74 -8.48 -23.78
C ILE A 501 -21.38 -9.95 -23.97
N ILE A 502 -20.84 -10.62 -22.93
CA ILE A 502 -20.47 -12.04 -22.99
C ILE A 502 -21.69 -12.93 -23.27
N GLN A 503 -22.85 -12.60 -22.70
CA GLN A 503 -24.10 -13.33 -22.91
C GLN A 503 -24.62 -13.19 -24.35
N GLN A 504 -24.54 -11.96 -24.92
CA GLN A 504 -24.94 -11.70 -26.29
C GLN A 504 -24.09 -12.43 -27.33
N THR A 505 -22.80 -12.58 -27.08
CA THR A 505 -21.87 -13.29 -28.00
C THR A 505 -22.00 -14.80 -27.97
N LYS A 506 -22.77 -15.37 -27.02
CA LYS A 506 -23.05 -16.83 -26.91
C LYS A 506 -24.40 -17.24 -27.53
N GLN A 507 -25.23 -16.26 -27.90
CA GLN A 507 -26.46 -16.44 -28.66
C GLN A 507 -26.16 -16.33 -30.15
#